data_9cc53edb9b8e28aab7ed546f091b3bca
#
_entry.id   9cc53edb9b8e28aab7ed546f091b3bca
#
_cell.length_a   1.000
_cell.length_b   1.000
_cell.length_c   1.000
_cell.angle_alpha   90.00
_cell.angle_beta   90.00
_cell.angle_gamma   90.00
#
_symmetry.space_group_name_H-M   'P 1'
#
loop_
_entity.id
_entity.type
_entity.pdbx_description
1 polymer ?
#
loop_
_entity_poly.entity_id
_entity_poly.type
_entity_poly.pdbx_seq_one_letter_code
_entity_poly.pdbx_strand_id
1 'polypeptide(L)'
;MVNPDCVQAQVEGNILQTLSRALHEEIVYDRQRVTTVNWATYPILTMPEVPTIEVDLIQRLDAPPLGAGEAASAPVGAALGNAVFDAIGVRLRTVPFRAERVKAAIAAAKGASS
;
A
#
# COMPACT_ATOMS: atom_id res chain seq x y z
N MET A 1 -19.72 -0.17 18.31
CA MET A 1 -19.57 0.33 16.91
C MET A 1 -20.88 1.00 16.55
N VAL A 2 -20.85 2.23 16.04
CA VAL A 2 -22.07 3.00 15.75
C VAL A 2 -22.64 2.61 14.38
N ASN A 3 -21.79 2.52 13.37
CA ASN A 3 -22.19 2.11 12.02
C ASN A 3 -21.14 1.15 11.45
N PRO A 4 -21.40 -0.17 11.43
CA PRO A 4 -20.45 -1.16 10.94
C PRO A 4 -20.14 -1.02 9.44
N ASP A 5 -21.15 -0.69 8.61
CA ASP A 5 -20.94 -0.55 7.16
C ASP A 5 -19.98 0.61 6.84
N CYS A 6 -20.13 1.73 7.56
CA CYS A 6 -19.19 2.85 7.42
C CYS A 6 -17.78 2.47 7.90
N VAL A 7 -17.64 1.70 8.96
CA VAL A 7 -16.31 1.25 9.43
C VAL A 7 -15.68 0.32 8.42
N GLN A 8 -16.43 -0.63 7.88
CA GLN A 8 -15.94 -1.52 6.82
C GLN A 8 -15.47 -0.71 5.60
N ALA A 9 -16.28 0.21 5.10
CA ALA A 9 -15.92 1.06 3.97
C ALA A 9 -14.66 1.90 4.23
N GLN A 10 -14.47 2.39 5.48
CA GLN A 10 -13.25 3.09 5.86
C GLN A 10 -12.03 2.16 5.83
N VAL A 11 -12.13 0.95 6.33
CA VAL A 11 -11.05 -0.04 6.32
C VAL A 11 -10.66 -0.39 4.88
N GLU A 12 -11.63 -0.73 4.04
CA GLU A 12 -11.41 -1.07 2.63
C GLU A 12 -10.75 0.11 1.88
N GLY A 13 -11.28 1.32 2.02
CA GLY A 13 -10.74 2.52 1.38
C GLY A 13 -9.31 2.83 1.83
N ASN A 14 -9.00 2.67 3.10
CA ASN A 14 -7.64 2.83 3.65
C ASN A 14 -6.65 1.82 3.06
N ILE A 15 -7.06 0.56 2.95
CA ILE A 15 -6.24 -0.49 2.35
C ILE A 15 -5.94 -0.15 0.90
N LEU A 16 -6.97 0.14 0.10
CA LEU A 16 -6.82 0.45 -1.33
C LEU A 16 -5.96 1.69 -1.57
N GLN A 17 -6.20 2.77 -0.84
CA GLN A 17 -5.43 3.99 -0.99
C GLN A 17 -3.96 3.79 -0.62
N THR A 18 -3.68 3.07 0.45
CA THR A 18 -2.30 2.83 0.87
C THR A 18 -1.60 1.83 -0.04
N LEU A 19 -2.32 0.83 -0.55
CA LEU A 19 -1.81 -0.10 -1.56
C LEU A 19 -1.42 0.64 -2.84
N SER A 20 -2.27 1.55 -3.31
CA SER A 20 -1.99 2.42 -4.45
C SER A 20 -0.67 3.19 -4.27
N ARG A 21 -0.51 3.85 -3.13
CA ARG A 21 0.73 4.57 -2.77
C ARG A 21 1.94 3.64 -2.74
N ALA A 22 1.80 2.47 -2.15
CA ALA A 22 2.91 1.54 -1.99
C ALA A 22 3.35 0.87 -3.31
N LEU A 23 2.47 0.75 -4.30
CA LEU A 23 2.75 0.11 -5.58
C LEU A 23 3.09 1.08 -6.71
N HIS A 24 2.41 2.22 -6.79
CA HIS A 24 2.39 3.07 -7.99
C HIS A 24 2.81 4.52 -7.74
N GLU A 25 2.32 5.13 -6.65
CA GLU A 25 2.33 6.57 -6.50
C GLU A 25 3.70 7.12 -6.12
N GLU A 26 4.19 8.06 -6.90
CA GLU A 26 5.46 8.75 -6.65
C GLU A 26 5.43 10.15 -7.25
N ILE A 27 5.71 11.15 -6.43
CA ILE A 27 5.93 12.50 -6.91
C ILE A 27 7.33 12.58 -7.51
N VAL A 28 7.41 12.94 -8.78
CA VAL A 28 8.68 13.18 -9.48
C VAL A 28 8.84 14.67 -9.72
N TYR A 29 10.02 15.18 -9.47
CA TYR A 29 10.36 16.58 -9.67
C TYR A 29 11.76 16.74 -10.25
N ASP A 30 11.95 17.79 -10.99
CA ASP A 30 13.26 18.25 -11.42
C ASP A 30 13.73 19.43 -10.53
N ARG A 31 14.77 20.13 -10.94
CA ARG A 31 15.32 21.26 -10.17
C ARG A 31 14.40 22.50 -10.11
N GLN A 32 13.36 22.54 -10.94
CA GLN A 32 12.52 23.73 -11.10
C GLN A 32 11.05 23.49 -10.71
N ARG A 33 10.53 22.26 -10.90
CA ARG A 33 9.11 21.97 -10.71
C ARG A 33 8.81 20.49 -10.49
N VAL A 34 7.59 20.22 -10.01
CA VAL A 34 7.00 18.88 -10.04
C VAL A 34 6.66 18.51 -11.49
N THR A 35 7.05 17.32 -11.91
CA THR A 35 6.81 16.80 -13.27
C THR A 35 5.64 15.83 -13.33
N THR A 36 5.17 15.31 -12.20
CA THR A 36 3.93 14.54 -12.07
C THR A 36 2.75 15.51 -11.98
N VAL A 37 2.12 15.83 -13.11
CA VAL A 37 1.14 16.93 -13.20
C VAL A 37 -0.27 16.48 -13.60
N ASN A 38 -0.46 15.20 -13.92
CA ASN A 38 -1.75 14.62 -14.30
C ASN A 38 -1.76 13.10 -14.08
N TRP A 39 -2.89 12.45 -14.29
CA TRP A 39 -3.07 11.01 -14.08
C TRP A 39 -2.20 10.11 -14.97
N ALA A 40 -1.73 10.60 -16.13
CA ALA A 40 -0.79 9.86 -16.96
C ALA A 40 0.63 9.83 -16.38
N THR A 41 0.99 10.85 -15.61
CA THR A 41 2.31 10.97 -14.96
C THR A 41 2.29 10.60 -13.47
N TYR A 42 1.09 10.47 -12.89
CA TYR A 42 0.86 10.02 -11.51
C TYR A 42 -0.10 8.83 -11.50
N PRO A 43 0.39 7.63 -11.79
CA PRO A 43 -0.45 6.44 -11.84
C PRO A 43 -0.95 6.06 -10.44
N ILE A 44 -2.19 5.62 -10.38
CA ILE A 44 -2.84 5.07 -9.18
C ILE A 44 -3.29 3.64 -9.44
N LEU A 45 -3.66 2.93 -8.38
CA LEU A 45 -4.26 1.60 -8.47
C LEU A 45 -5.53 1.64 -9.33
N THR A 46 -5.67 0.71 -10.26
CA THR A 46 -6.84 0.59 -11.13
C THR A 46 -7.75 -0.56 -10.72
N MET A 47 -9.01 -0.53 -11.12
CA MET A 47 -10.00 -1.56 -10.72
C MET A 47 -9.56 -3.01 -10.97
N PRO A 48 -8.88 -3.36 -12.08
CA PRO A 48 -8.39 -4.72 -12.29
C PRO A 48 -7.29 -5.15 -11.32
N GLU A 49 -6.63 -4.22 -10.64
CA GLU A 49 -5.53 -4.48 -9.71
C GLU A 49 -6.03 -4.57 -8.25
N VAL A 50 -7.30 -4.25 -8.00
CA VAL A 50 -7.89 -4.28 -6.66
C VAL A 50 -7.94 -5.72 -6.15
N PRO A 51 -7.33 -6.04 -5.00
CA PRO A 51 -7.40 -7.36 -4.41
C PRO A 51 -8.76 -7.60 -3.75
N THR A 52 -9.09 -8.84 -3.50
CA THR A 52 -10.19 -9.18 -2.57
C THR A 52 -9.79 -8.73 -1.16
N ILE A 53 -10.69 -8.02 -0.50
CA ILE A 53 -10.50 -7.54 0.88
C ILE A 53 -11.56 -8.18 1.77
N GLU A 54 -11.13 -8.82 2.84
CA GLU A 54 -11.98 -9.39 3.87
C GLU A 54 -11.80 -8.58 5.15
N VAL A 55 -12.92 -8.17 5.76
CA VAL A 55 -12.93 -7.32 6.95
C VAL A 55 -13.75 -7.97 8.05
N ASP A 56 -13.10 -8.31 9.15
CA ASP A 56 -13.75 -8.82 10.35
C ASP A 56 -13.86 -7.69 11.40
N LEU A 57 -15.10 -7.36 11.76
CA LEU A 57 -15.40 -6.32 12.73
C LEU A 57 -15.66 -6.91 14.12
N ILE A 58 -14.72 -6.75 15.02
CA ILE A 58 -14.83 -7.21 16.41
C ILE A 58 -15.62 -6.20 17.24
N GLN A 59 -16.76 -6.62 17.79
CA GLN A 59 -17.58 -5.77 18.67
C GLN A 59 -16.95 -5.69 20.08
N ARG A 60 -16.62 -4.46 20.50
CA ARG A 60 -16.13 -4.14 21.85
C ARG A 60 -17.07 -3.15 22.51
N LEU A 61 -18.20 -3.66 23.03
CA LEU A 61 -19.22 -2.85 23.72
C LEU A 61 -18.75 -2.32 25.08
N ASP A 62 -17.72 -2.91 25.63
CA ASP A 62 -17.05 -2.55 26.89
C ASP A 62 -16.06 -1.36 26.75
N ALA A 63 -15.75 -0.96 25.53
CA ALA A 63 -14.80 0.11 25.24
C ALA A 63 -15.49 1.35 24.65
N PRO A 64 -14.98 2.56 24.95
CA PRO A 64 -15.49 3.76 24.32
C PRO A 64 -15.19 3.76 22.80
N PRO A 65 -16.05 4.42 22.00
CA PRO A 65 -15.81 4.51 20.56
C PRO A 65 -14.57 5.36 20.26
N LEU A 66 -13.79 4.91 19.27
CA LEU A 66 -12.64 5.62 18.72
C LEU A 66 -12.83 5.90 17.22
N GLY A 67 -12.01 6.80 16.69
CA GLY A 67 -12.01 7.07 15.24
C GLY A 67 -11.52 5.87 14.43
N ALA A 68 -12.15 5.63 13.28
CA ALA A 68 -11.79 4.56 12.34
C ALA A 68 -11.33 5.09 10.96
N GLY A 69 -11.13 6.40 10.84
CA GLY A 69 -10.89 7.05 9.55
C GLY A 69 -9.61 6.60 8.84
N GLU A 70 -8.50 6.36 9.56
CA GLU A 70 -7.19 6.06 8.96
C GLU A 70 -6.50 4.84 9.60
N ALA A 71 -7.18 4.15 10.52
CA ALA A 71 -6.56 3.09 11.33
C ALA A 71 -5.95 1.96 10.49
N ALA A 72 -6.59 1.57 9.39
CA ALA A 72 -6.12 0.51 8.51
C ALA A 72 -5.00 0.93 7.55
N SER A 73 -4.69 2.20 7.40
CA SER A 73 -3.60 2.67 6.52
C SER A 73 -2.22 2.27 7.04
N ALA A 74 -2.00 2.36 8.34
CA ALA A 74 -0.67 2.19 8.94
C ALA A 74 -0.02 0.82 8.67
N PRO A 75 -0.72 -0.34 8.80
CA PRO A 75 -0.11 -1.65 8.60
C PRO A 75 0.08 -2.06 7.14
N VAL A 76 -0.62 -1.46 6.18
CA VAL A 76 -0.67 -1.94 4.78
C VAL A 76 0.71 -1.95 4.11
N GLY A 77 1.50 -0.88 4.28
CA GLY A 77 2.83 -0.80 3.69
C GLY A 77 3.78 -1.89 4.23
N ALA A 78 3.69 -2.17 5.52
CA ALA A 78 4.48 -3.23 6.16
C ALA A 78 3.99 -4.63 5.74
N ALA A 79 2.68 -4.84 5.68
CA ALA A 79 2.09 -6.10 5.22
C ALA A 79 2.49 -6.42 3.77
N LEU A 80 2.40 -5.43 2.87
CA LEU A 80 2.84 -5.58 1.49
C LEU A 80 4.34 -5.88 1.40
N GLY A 81 5.17 -5.17 2.16
CA GLY A 81 6.62 -5.42 2.20
C GLY A 81 6.96 -6.82 2.70
N ASN A 82 6.20 -7.36 3.64
CA ASN A 82 6.35 -8.73 4.12
C ASN A 82 5.89 -9.76 3.08
N ALA A 83 4.75 -9.53 2.42
CA ALA A 83 4.26 -10.40 1.36
C ALA A 83 5.24 -10.47 0.17
N VAL A 84 5.82 -9.34 -0.23
CA VAL A 84 6.87 -9.30 -1.27
C VAL A 84 8.09 -10.09 -0.81
N PHE A 85 8.55 -9.91 0.43
CA PHE A 85 9.68 -10.67 0.96
C PHE A 85 9.41 -12.17 0.99
N ASP A 86 8.22 -12.58 1.42
CA ASP A 86 7.82 -14.00 1.43
C ASP A 86 7.84 -14.61 0.02
N ALA A 87 7.37 -13.84 -0.97
CA ALA A 87 7.30 -14.29 -2.36
C ALA A 87 8.66 -14.41 -3.06
N ILE A 88 9.61 -13.51 -2.78
CA ILE A 88 10.86 -13.41 -3.56
C ILE A 88 12.14 -13.50 -2.73
N GLY A 89 12.05 -13.60 -1.39
CA GLY A 89 13.20 -13.69 -0.49
C GLY A 89 14.06 -12.42 -0.38
N VAL A 90 13.62 -11.30 -0.99
CA VAL A 90 14.38 -10.05 -1.01
C VAL A 90 13.60 -8.94 -0.29
N ARG A 91 14.25 -8.28 0.68
CA ARG A 91 13.63 -7.19 1.45
C ARG A 91 13.72 -5.87 0.70
N LEU A 92 12.58 -5.37 0.23
CA LEU A 92 12.46 -4.01 -0.30
C LEU A 92 12.27 -3.01 0.85
N ARG A 93 12.94 -1.85 0.74
CA ARG A 93 12.87 -0.78 1.76
C ARG A 93 12.51 0.59 1.17
N THR A 94 12.21 0.64 -0.12
CA THR A 94 11.87 1.87 -0.83
C THR A 94 10.58 1.69 -1.59
N VAL A 95 9.58 2.50 -1.27
CA VAL A 95 8.32 2.57 -2.01
C VAL A 95 8.41 3.63 -3.12
N PRO A 96 7.58 3.55 -4.15
CA PRO A 96 6.66 2.46 -4.47
C PRO A 96 7.40 1.20 -4.98
N PHE A 97 6.79 0.04 -4.76
CA PHE A 97 7.33 -1.27 -5.17
C PHE A 97 7.06 -1.54 -6.66
N ARG A 98 7.51 -0.64 -7.52
CA ARG A 98 7.36 -0.78 -8.97
C ARG A 98 8.15 -1.99 -9.50
N ALA A 99 7.67 -2.58 -10.57
CA ALA A 99 8.26 -3.79 -11.17
C ALA A 99 9.77 -3.66 -11.44
N GLU A 100 10.21 -2.48 -11.88
CA GLU A 100 11.62 -2.22 -12.15
C GLU A 100 12.47 -2.26 -10.88
N ARG A 101 11.97 -1.69 -9.77
CA ARG A 101 12.64 -1.71 -8.46
C ARG A 101 12.70 -3.12 -7.89
N VAL A 102 11.62 -3.88 -8.03
CA VAL A 102 11.58 -5.29 -7.60
C VAL A 102 12.58 -6.12 -8.39
N LYS A 103 12.60 -6.00 -9.72
CA LYS A 103 13.56 -6.69 -10.59
C LYS A 103 15.01 -6.34 -10.28
N ALA A 104 15.30 -5.06 -10.07
CA ALA A 104 16.63 -4.60 -9.69
C ALA A 104 17.09 -5.18 -8.35
N ALA A 105 16.22 -5.23 -7.36
CA ALA A 105 16.53 -5.80 -6.05
C ALA A 105 16.81 -7.31 -6.13
N ILE A 106 16.02 -8.06 -6.92
CA ILE A 106 16.26 -9.49 -7.15
C ILE A 106 17.63 -9.71 -7.84
N ALA A 107 17.94 -8.90 -8.86
CA ALA A 107 19.23 -9.02 -9.57
C ALA A 107 20.42 -8.73 -8.64
N ALA A 108 20.31 -7.68 -7.81
CA ALA A 108 21.35 -7.33 -6.84
C ALA A 108 21.58 -8.44 -5.81
N ALA A 109 20.51 -9.06 -5.30
CA ALA A 109 20.61 -10.15 -4.33
C ALA A 109 21.30 -11.39 -4.93
N LYS A 110 21.02 -11.72 -6.20
CA LYS A 110 21.69 -12.83 -6.91
C LYS A 110 23.19 -12.57 -7.13
N GLY A 111 23.55 -11.33 -7.48
CA GLY A 111 24.95 -10.94 -7.68
C GLY A 111 25.78 -10.91 -6.40
N ALA A 112 25.16 -10.73 -5.25
CA ALA A 112 25.84 -10.76 -3.95
C ALA A 112 26.07 -12.19 -3.41
N SER A 113 25.43 -13.20 -4.02
CA SER A 113 25.55 -14.62 -3.63
C SER A 113 26.53 -15.40 -4.52
N SER A 114 27.16 -14.73 -5.50
CA SER A 114 28.20 -15.28 -6.40
C SER A 114 29.59 -14.78 -6.00
#